data_a99181cc964e08bd70aa3f1eab9b6f90
#
_entry.id   a99181cc964e08bd70aa3f1eab9b6f90
#
_cell.length_a   1.000
_cell.length_b   1.000
_cell.length_c   1.000
_cell.angle_alpha   90.00
_cell.angle_beta   90.00
_cell.angle_gamma   90.00
#
_symmetry.space_group_name_H-M   'P 1'
#
loop_
_entity.id
_entity.type
_entity.pdbx_description
1 polymer ?
#
loop_
_entity_poly.entity_id
_entity_poly.type
_entity_poly.pdbx_seq_one_letter_code
_entity_poly.pdbx_strand_id
1 'polypeptide(L)'
;LVSGMGQLHVETVVERMKRKYNVDVSVLPPRIPYKETVKGRAEVQGKYKKQTGGRGQYGDVWLRIEPLARGGGFEFVDDIFGGAVPRNFIPSVEKGVRECMKRGIYAGYPVVDLKITLYDGSYHDVDSSDMAFQIAASLGLQKGVVDAHPILLEPVMNVEVTAPSDNAGDVIGDLNGRRGRIVGMEPEGEVVSVRAQAPMAEMLTYESSLRSMTGGRGGYSMEFSHYEEVPAHLAEKIVAAAKAEKEKAH
;
A
#
# COMPACT_ATOMS: atom_id res chain seq x y z
N LEU A 1 -8.43 -13.72 -9.05
CA LEU A 1 -9.56 -13.10 -8.37
C LEU A 1 -10.84 -13.67 -8.94
N VAL A 2 -11.75 -14.12 -8.07
CA VAL A 2 -13.11 -14.52 -8.43
C VAL A 2 -14.04 -13.41 -7.92
N SER A 3 -14.88 -12.89 -8.81
CA SER A 3 -15.88 -11.87 -8.48
C SER A 3 -17.27 -12.42 -8.75
N GLY A 4 -18.22 -12.07 -7.91
CA GLY A 4 -19.61 -12.51 -8.03
C GLY A 4 -20.58 -11.45 -7.50
N MET A 5 -21.86 -11.66 -7.74
CA MET A 5 -22.94 -10.81 -7.23
C MET A 5 -23.20 -11.01 -5.72
N GLY A 6 -22.34 -11.77 -5.03
CA GLY A 6 -22.44 -12.06 -3.61
C GLY A 6 -21.67 -13.33 -3.24
N GLN A 7 -21.52 -13.58 -1.94
CA GLN A 7 -20.76 -14.71 -1.40
C GLN A 7 -21.28 -16.06 -1.93
N LEU A 8 -22.60 -16.25 -1.93
CA LEU A 8 -23.22 -17.49 -2.42
C LEU A 8 -22.90 -17.76 -3.89
N HIS A 9 -22.79 -16.70 -4.70
CA HIS A 9 -22.40 -16.87 -6.11
C HIS A 9 -20.95 -17.34 -6.23
N VAL A 10 -20.04 -16.77 -5.45
CA VAL A 10 -18.62 -17.21 -5.41
C VAL A 10 -18.51 -18.65 -4.93
N GLU A 11 -19.20 -19.02 -3.85
CA GLU A 11 -19.24 -20.40 -3.33
C GLU A 11 -19.77 -21.38 -4.37
N THR A 12 -20.84 -21.03 -5.08
CA THR A 12 -21.40 -21.86 -6.16
C THR A 12 -20.41 -22.05 -7.31
N VAL A 13 -19.67 -21.01 -7.68
CA VAL A 13 -18.61 -21.10 -8.71
C VAL A 13 -17.50 -22.03 -8.26
N VAL A 14 -17.04 -21.91 -7.02
CA VAL A 14 -16.00 -22.76 -6.43
C VAL A 14 -16.45 -24.22 -6.39
N GLU A 15 -17.67 -24.49 -5.93
CA GLU A 15 -18.23 -25.84 -5.92
C GLU A 15 -18.34 -26.44 -7.34
N ARG A 16 -18.76 -25.62 -8.30
CA ARG A 16 -18.78 -26.02 -9.74
C ARG A 16 -17.40 -26.33 -10.27
N MET A 17 -16.38 -25.56 -9.88
CA MET A 17 -14.98 -25.84 -10.25
C MET A 17 -14.53 -27.19 -9.69
N LYS A 18 -14.79 -27.46 -8.41
CA LYS A 18 -14.49 -28.74 -7.77
C LYS A 18 -15.17 -29.90 -8.49
N ARG A 19 -16.48 -29.79 -8.73
CA ARG A 19 -17.26 -30.85 -9.38
C ARG A 19 -16.88 -31.10 -10.84
N LYS A 20 -16.62 -30.03 -11.60
CA LYS A 20 -16.39 -30.16 -13.07
C LYS A 20 -14.94 -30.48 -13.42
N TYR A 21 -13.99 -29.94 -12.62
CA TYR A 21 -12.56 -30.01 -12.94
C TYR A 21 -11.77 -30.82 -11.90
N ASN A 22 -12.43 -31.34 -10.86
CA ASN A 22 -11.80 -32.07 -9.75
C ASN A 22 -10.64 -31.31 -9.11
N VAL A 23 -10.77 -29.98 -9.00
CA VAL A 23 -9.78 -29.08 -8.39
C VAL A 23 -10.30 -28.65 -7.03
N ASP A 24 -9.52 -28.91 -5.98
CA ASP A 24 -9.82 -28.43 -4.64
C ASP A 24 -9.20 -27.04 -4.46
N VAL A 25 -10.04 -26.03 -4.24
CA VAL A 25 -9.61 -24.63 -4.07
C VAL A 25 -10.09 -24.08 -2.75
N SER A 26 -9.24 -23.33 -2.06
CA SER A 26 -9.63 -22.56 -0.90
C SER A 26 -9.83 -21.10 -1.29
N VAL A 27 -10.94 -20.50 -0.83
CA VAL A 27 -11.24 -19.09 -1.03
C VAL A 27 -10.62 -18.30 0.11
N LEU A 28 -9.75 -17.37 -0.23
CA LEU A 28 -9.18 -16.43 0.73
C LEU A 28 -9.77 -15.04 0.50
N PRO A 29 -9.96 -14.24 1.56
CA PRO A 29 -10.35 -12.84 1.40
C PRO A 29 -9.36 -12.10 0.49
N PRO A 30 -9.81 -11.12 -0.32
CA PRO A 30 -8.92 -10.32 -1.14
C PRO A 30 -7.93 -9.56 -0.24
N ARG A 31 -6.68 -9.48 -0.68
CA ARG A 31 -5.67 -8.70 0.03
C ARG A 31 -5.97 -7.21 -0.12
N ILE A 32 -5.92 -6.48 1.00
CA ILE A 32 -6.05 -5.04 0.98
C ILE A 32 -4.77 -4.44 0.38
N PRO A 33 -4.87 -3.57 -0.64
CA PRO A 33 -3.71 -2.94 -1.27
C PRO A 33 -3.21 -1.76 -0.42
N TYR A 34 -2.65 -2.05 0.76
CA TYR A 34 -1.99 -1.04 1.57
C TYR A 34 -0.82 -0.41 0.82
N LYS A 35 -0.43 0.80 1.22
CA LYS A 35 0.76 1.50 0.77
C LYS A 35 1.55 2.03 1.97
N GLU A 36 2.80 2.37 1.73
CA GLU A 36 3.67 3.00 2.72
C GLU A 36 4.01 4.42 2.28
N THR A 37 4.22 5.31 3.24
CA THR A 37 4.81 6.63 3.02
C THR A 37 5.47 7.10 4.31
N VAL A 38 6.00 8.33 4.33
CA VAL A 38 6.62 8.92 5.51
C VAL A 38 5.95 10.23 5.91
N LYS A 39 6.07 10.62 7.16
CA LYS A 39 5.59 11.93 7.67
C LYS A 39 6.71 12.95 7.79
N GLY A 40 7.91 12.48 8.07
CA GLY A 40 9.06 13.32 8.35
C GLY A 40 10.03 13.41 7.18
N ARG A 41 11.13 14.11 7.42
CA ARG A 41 12.27 14.22 6.52
C ARG A 41 13.47 13.51 7.12
N ALA A 42 14.31 12.92 6.29
CA ALA A 42 15.56 12.33 6.72
C ALA A 42 16.67 12.59 5.70
N GLU A 43 17.89 12.72 6.20
CA GLU A 43 19.11 12.76 5.39
C GLU A 43 19.98 11.58 5.81
N VAL A 44 20.31 10.72 4.86
CA VAL A 44 20.96 9.44 5.16
C VAL A 44 22.03 9.10 4.14
N GLN A 45 23.04 8.41 4.61
CA GLN A 45 24.03 7.78 3.76
C GLN A 45 23.65 6.33 3.49
N GLY A 46 23.63 5.96 2.20
CA GLY A 46 23.59 4.57 1.75
C GLY A 46 24.95 4.18 1.18
N LYS A 47 25.62 3.26 1.83
CA LYS A 47 26.96 2.82 1.43
C LYS A 47 27.01 1.31 1.25
N TYR A 48 27.48 0.89 0.09
CA TYR A 48 27.75 -0.51 -0.23
C TYR A 48 29.21 -0.68 -0.59
N LYS A 49 29.95 -1.42 0.25
CA LYS A 49 31.33 -1.79 0.02
C LYS A 49 31.49 -3.28 0.25
N LYS A 50 31.93 -4.01 -0.78
CA LYS A 50 32.24 -5.44 -0.69
C LYS A 50 33.59 -5.70 -1.37
N GLN A 51 34.48 -6.39 -0.66
CA GLN A 51 35.80 -6.72 -1.16
C GLN A 51 36.03 -8.22 -0.91
N THR A 52 36.07 -9.01 -1.97
CA THR A 52 36.23 -10.46 -1.94
C THR A 52 37.27 -10.86 -2.96
N GLY A 53 38.56 -10.88 -2.57
CA GLY A 53 39.66 -11.53 -3.29
C GLY A 53 39.81 -11.23 -4.80
N GLY A 54 39.36 -10.07 -5.29
CA GLY A 54 39.37 -9.68 -6.70
C GLY A 54 38.84 -8.26 -6.86
N ARG A 55 38.15 -7.95 -7.97
CA ARG A 55 37.49 -6.64 -8.20
C ARG A 55 36.45 -6.42 -7.10
N GLY A 56 36.58 -5.32 -6.37
CA GLY A 56 35.65 -4.90 -5.33
C GLY A 56 34.31 -4.40 -5.88
N GLN A 57 33.40 -4.09 -4.98
CA GLN A 57 32.15 -3.39 -5.29
C GLN A 57 32.03 -2.18 -4.37
N TYR A 58 31.79 -1.00 -4.95
CA TYR A 58 31.69 0.23 -4.21
C TYR A 58 30.58 1.14 -4.76
N GLY A 59 29.70 1.60 -3.89
CA GLY A 59 28.70 2.63 -4.14
C GLY A 59 28.43 3.39 -2.85
N ASP A 60 28.36 4.71 -2.93
CA ASP A 60 28.14 5.58 -1.78
C ASP A 60 27.28 6.77 -2.22
N VAL A 61 26.13 6.94 -1.60
CA VAL A 61 25.13 7.96 -1.92
C VAL A 61 24.60 8.62 -0.67
N TRP A 62 24.35 9.91 -0.73
CA TRP A 62 23.65 10.66 0.30
C TRP A 62 22.29 11.07 -0.24
N LEU A 63 21.24 10.65 0.44
CA LEU A 63 19.85 10.84 0.03
C LEU A 63 19.12 11.71 1.06
N ARG A 64 18.39 12.70 0.57
CA ARG A 64 17.40 13.44 1.33
C ARG A 64 16.03 12.88 0.95
N ILE A 65 15.25 12.48 1.94
CA ILE A 65 13.93 11.89 1.80
C ILE A 65 12.92 12.87 2.35
N GLU A 66 11.93 13.23 1.55
CA GLU A 66 10.88 14.17 1.91
C GLU A 66 9.52 13.63 1.50
N PRO A 67 8.46 13.83 2.32
CA PRO A 67 7.11 13.48 1.91
C PRO A 67 6.62 14.44 0.82
N LEU A 68 5.87 13.90 -0.14
CA LEU A 68 5.02 14.66 -1.06
C LEU A 68 3.59 14.74 -0.55
N ALA A 69 2.80 15.62 -1.14
CA ALA A 69 1.36 15.63 -0.93
C ALA A 69 0.74 14.28 -1.33
N ARG A 70 -0.38 13.92 -0.70
CA ARG A 70 -1.06 12.65 -0.97
C ARG A 70 -1.45 12.54 -2.45
N GLY A 71 -1.05 11.44 -3.10
CA GLY A 71 -1.21 11.25 -4.54
C GLY A 71 -0.11 11.87 -5.39
N GLY A 72 0.93 12.47 -4.78
CA GLY A 72 2.08 13.08 -5.46
C GLY A 72 3.03 12.06 -6.11
N GLY A 73 2.89 10.79 -5.77
CA GLY A 73 3.62 9.70 -6.39
C GLY A 73 5.10 9.66 -6.02
N PHE A 74 5.98 9.86 -6.98
CA PHE A 74 7.43 9.79 -6.78
C PHE A 74 8.17 10.85 -7.60
N GLU A 75 9.05 11.60 -6.93
CA GLU A 75 9.95 12.57 -7.53
C GLU A 75 11.40 12.22 -7.18
N PHE A 76 12.26 12.17 -8.20
CA PHE A 76 13.71 12.02 -8.01
C PHE A 76 14.43 13.29 -8.48
N VAL A 77 15.28 13.84 -7.63
CA VAL A 77 16.06 15.07 -7.90
C VAL A 77 17.54 14.75 -7.84
N ASP A 78 18.24 15.12 -8.89
CA ASP A 78 19.71 15.14 -8.95
C ASP A 78 20.20 16.53 -8.52
N ASP A 79 20.84 16.61 -7.37
CA ASP A 79 21.44 17.81 -6.76
C ASP A 79 22.93 17.60 -6.50
N ILE A 80 23.59 16.77 -7.35
CA ILE A 80 25.02 16.47 -7.23
C ILE A 80 25.83 17.66 -7.67
N PHE A 81 26.71 18.10 -6.79
CA PHE A 81 27.70 19.12 -7.08
C PHE A 81 29.11 18.52 -7.21
N GLY A 82 29.96 19.10 -8.11
CA GLY A 82 31.38 18.75 -8.22
C GLY A 82 31.67 17.33 -8.74
N GLY A 83 30.64 16.56 -9.21
CA GLY A 83 30.85 15.21 -9.74
C GLY A 83 31.10 14.15 -8.67
N ALA A 84 30.66 14.37 -7.43
CA ALA A 84 30.77 13.40 -6.33
C ALA A 84 30.22 12.01 -6.68
N VAL A 85 29.15 11.97 -7.46
CA VAL A 85 28.65 10.76 -8.15
C VAL A 85 28.74 11.01 -9.66
N PRO A 86 29.44 10.17 -10.43
CA PRO A 86 29.48 10.30 -11.89
C PRO A 86 28.09 10.21 -12.52
N ARG A 87 27.82 11.05 -13.51
CA ARG A 87 26.49 11.17 -14.16
C ARG A 87 25.94 9.86 -14.70
N ASN A 88 26.80 8.96 -15.17
CA ASN A 88 26.40 7.64 -15.67
C ASN A 88 25.80 6.73 -14.59
N PHE A 89 26.09 6.95 -13.29
CA PHE A 89 25.55 6.17 -12.19
C PHE A 89 24.26 6.74 -11.57
N ILE A 90 23.92 8.00 -11.86
CA ILE A 90 22.71 8.65 -11.33
C ILE A 90 21.42 7.86 -11.72
N PRO A 91 21.24 7.41 -12.99
CA PRO A 91 20.10 6.57 -13.35
C PRO A 91 20.05 5.24 -12.57
N SER A 92 21.21 4.70 -12.19
CA SER A 92 21.30 3.48 -11.40
C SER A 92 20.87 3.73 -9.95
N VAL A 93 21.18 4.88 -9.37
CA VAL A 93 20.66 5.29 -8.05
C VAL A 93 19.14 5.39 -8.09
N GLU A 94 18.58 6.11 -9.06
CA GLU A 94 17.12 6.22 -9.21
C GLU A 94 16.45 4.85 -9.39
N LYS A 95 17.02 3.98 -10.20
CA LYS A 95 16.52 2.61 -10.39
C LYS A 95 16.54 1.82 -9.08
N GLY A 96 17.61 1.91 -8.30
CA GLY A 96 17.72 1.26 -6.99
C GLY A 96 16.65 1.75 -6.02
N VAL A 97 16.39 3.06 -5.98
CA VAL A 97 15.30 3.68 -5.21
C VAL A 97 13.94 3.12 -5.65
N ARG A 98 13.61 3.18 -6.94
CA ARG A 98 12.32 2.72 -7.49
C ARG A 98 12.04 1.24 -7.21
N GLU A 99 13.03 0.38 -7.36
CA GLU A 99 12.89 -1.06 -7.08
C GLU A 99 12.72 -1.34 -5.57
N CYS A 100 13.39 -0.56 -4.72
CA CYS A 100 13.21 -0.64 -3.27
C CYS A 100 11.81 -0.19 -2.85
N MET A 101 11.30 0.90 -3.40
CA MET A 101 9.94 1.41 -3.16
C MET A 101 8.88 0.38 -3.54
N LYS A 102 9.00 -0.31 -4.68
CA LYS A 102 8.05 -1.35 -5.10
C LYS A 102 7.97 -2.52 -4.13
N ARG A 103 9.12 -2.92 -3.53
CA ARG A 103 9.18 -4.03 -2.57
C ARG A 103 8.63 -3.67 -1.20
N GLY A 104 8.53 -2.38 -0.90
CA GLY A 104 8.17 -1.88 0.41
C GLY A 104 9.30 -2.01 1.44
N ILE A 105 9.23 -1.21 2.50
CA ILE A 105 10.30 -1.06 3.49
C ILE A 105 9.80 -1.34 4.90
N TYR A 106 8.68 -0.73 5.29
CA TYR A 106 8.16 -0.78 6.66
C TYR A 106 7.39 -2.08 6.95
N ALA A 107 6.44 -2.43 6.09
CA ALA A 107 5.64 -3.65 6.18
C ALA A 107 5.69 -4.50 4.90
N GLY A 108 6.31 -3.98 3.84
CA GLY A 108 6.43 -4.64 2.54
C GLY A 108 5.35 -4.30 1.56
N TYR A 109 4.68 -3.17 1.78
CA TYR A 109 3.77 -2.59 0.82
C TYR A 109 4.47 -1.50 0.00
N PRO A 110 4.05 -1.25 -1.25
CA PRO A 110 4.68 -0.24 -2.09
C PRO A 110 4.75 1.13 -1.40
N VAL A 111 5.92 1.75 -1.44
CA VAL A 111 6.13 3.10 -0.90
C VAL A 111 5.72 4.13 -1.95
N VAL A 112 5.00 5.17 -1.54
CA VAL A 112 4.48 6.22 -2.42
C VAL A 112 4.62 7.60 -1.77
N ASP A 113 4.38 8.65 -2.56
CA ASP A 113 4.35 10.04 -2.13
C ASP A 113 5.67 10.49 -1.49
N LEU A 114 6.79 10.17 -2.18
CA LEU A 114 8.14 10.53 -1.78
C LEU A 114 8.87 11.36 -2.81
N LYS A 115 9.59 12.37 -2.33
CA LYS A 115 10.66 13.04 -3.05
C LYS A 115 11.99 12.58 -2.50
N ILE A 116 12.86 12.13 -3.40
CA ILE A 116 14.21 11.68 -3.09
C ILE A 116 15.19 12.57 -3.82
N THR A 117 16.04 13.28 -3.07
CA THR A 117 17.11 14.09 -3.62
C THR A 117 18.45 13.40 -3.38
N LEU A 118 19.17 13.11 -4.47
CA LEU A 118 20.56 12.68 -4.41
C LEU A 118 21.43 13.92 -4.39
N TYR A 119 22.11 14.21 -3.26
CA TYR A 119 22.84 15.46 -3.11
C TYR A 119 24.34 15.31 -2.89
N ASP A 120 24.81 14.11 -2.52
CA ASP A 120 26.23 13.83 -2.34
C ASP A 120 26.52 12.34 -2.52
N GLY A 121 27.80 11.95 -2.55
CA GLY A 121 28.24 10.57 -2.63
C GLY A 121 29.72 10.46 -2.86
N SER A 122 30.16 9.24 -3.14
CA SER A 122 31.52 9.00 -3.60
C SER A 122 31.60 7.76 -4.48
N TYR A 123 32.62 7.68 -5.30
CA TYR A 123 32.85 6.55 -6.18
C TYR A 123 34.31 6.08 -6.10
N HIS A 124 34.57 4.92 -6.63
CA HIS A 124 35.90 4.35 -6.79
C HIS A 124 36.10 3.97 -8.25
N ASP A 125 37.18 4.43 -8.88
CA ASP A 125 37.42 4.30 -10.34
C ASP A 125 37.31 2.84 -10.85
N VAL A 126 37.71 1.86 -10.04
CA VAL A 126 37.76 0.45 -10.43
C VAL A 126 36.55 -0.36 -9.88
N ASP A 127 36.11 -0.06 -8.66
CA ASP A 127 35.16 -0.90 -7.92
C ASP A 127 33.70 -0.42 -8.02
N SER A 128 33.47 0.80 -8.53
CA SER A 128 32.12 1.31 -8.74
C SER A 128 31.46 0.68 -9.94
N SER A 129 30.16 0.42 -9.79
CA SER A 129 29.33 -0.17 -10.84
C SER A 129 27.86 0.24 -10.64
N ASP A 130 27.06 0.12 -11.70
CA ASP A 130 25.61 0.34 -11.66
C ASP A 130 24.94 -0.46 -10.54
N MET A 131 25.30 -1.73 -10.40
CA MET A 131 24.76 -2.61 -9.37
C MET A 131 25.13 -2.13 -7.96
N ALA A 132 26.37 -1.68 -7.76
CA ALA A 132 26.82 -1.18 -6.45
C ALA A 132 26.05 0.08 -6.04
N PHE A 133 25.79 1.01 -6.99
CA PHE A 133 24.99 2.19 -6.74
C PHE A 133 23.50 1.88 -6.53
N GLN A 134 22.93 0.91 -7.23
CA GLN A 134 21.55 0.44 -6.97
C GLN A 134 21.40 -0.11 -5.55
N ILE A 135 22.37 -0.92 -5.09
CA ILE A 135 22.37 -1.49 -3.74
C ILE A 135 22.56 -0.38 -2.70
N ALA A 136 23.53 0.52 -2.90
CA ALA A 136 23.76 1.65 -2.00
C ALA A 136 22.50 2.52 -1.85
N ALA A 137 21.84 2.85 -2.96
CA ALA A 137 20.60 3.60 -2.96
C ALA A 137 19.48 2.88 -2.21
N SER A 138 19.33 1.57 -2.41
CA SER A 138 18.36 0.75 -1.68
C SER A 138 18.62 0.72 -0.17
N LEU A 139 19.88 0.59 0.25
CA LEU A 139 20.28 0.62 1.66
C LEU A 139 20.01 1.99 2.29
N GLY A 140 20.35 3.07 1.58
CA GLY A 140 20.08 4.44 2.02
C GLY A 140 18.59 4.68 2.17
N LEU A 141 17.78 4.31 1.18
CA LEU A 141 16.33 4.49 1.24
C LEU A 141 15.70 3.70 2.39
N GLN A 142 16.11 2.43 2.61
CA GLN A 142 15.58 1.64 3.72
C GLN A 142 15.83 2.30 5.07
N LYS A 143 17.05 2.78 5.30
CA LYS A 143 17.40 3.51 6.52
C LYS A 143 16.59 4.81 6.64
N GLY A 144 16.57 5.61 5.57
CA GLY A 144 15.94 6.92 5.61
C GLY A 144 14.42 6.89 5.74
N VAL A 145 13.75 5.88 5.19
CA VAL A 145 12.30 5.70 5.41
C VAL A 145 12.00 5.41 6.88
N VAL A 146 12.83 4.61 7.55
CA VAL A 146 12.67 4.33 8.99
C VAL A 146 12.88 5.61 9.81
N ASP A 147 13.92 6.39 9.50
CA ASP A 147 14.24 7.64 10.21
C ASP A 147 13.20 8.74 9.93
N ALA A 148 12.51 8.68 8.79
CA ALA A 148 11.49 9.66 8.38
C ALA A 148 10.06 9.34 8.88
N HIS A 149 9.92 8.50 9.89
CA HIS A 149 8.63 8.12 10.49
C HIS A 149 7.64 7.51 9.49
N PRO A 150 7.83 6.24 9.10
CA PRO A 150 6.97 5.57 8.15
C PRO A 150 5.55 5.35 8.68
N ILE A 151 4.58 5.48 7.80
CA ILE A 151 3.17 5.21 8.07
C ILE A 151 2.57 4.32 6.99
N LEU A 152 1.49 3.62 7.35
CA LEU A 152 0.66 2.86 6.41
C LEU A 152 -0.51 3.70 5.90
N LEU A 153 -0.86 3.45 4.66
CA LEU A 153 -2.03 4.01 3.99
C LEU A 153 -2.99 2.88 3.62
N GLU A 154 -4.26 3.09 3.89
CA GLU A 154 -5.34 2.19 3.49
C GLU A 154 -6.21 2.82 2.40
N PRO A 155 -6.75 2.01 1.46
CA PRO A 155 -7.70 2.50 0.48
C PRO A 155 -9.05 2.78 1.14
N VAL A 156 -9.57 3.98 0.93
CA VAL A 156 -10.92 4.41 1.30
C VAL A 156 -11.82 4.30 0.08
N MET A 157 -12.98 3.70 0.26
CA MET A 157 -13.98 3.48 -0.77
C MET A 157 -15.14 4.47 -0.63
N ASN A 158 -15.62 5.01 -1.72
CA ASN A 158 -16.96 5.59 -1.79
C ASN A 158 -17.95 4.43 -1.84
N VAL A 159 -18.83 4.37 -0.86
CA VAL A 159 -19.83 3.31 -0.70
C VAL A 159 -21.20 3.92 -0.87
N GLU A 160 -22.03 3.31 -1.69
CA GLU A 160 -23.45 3.65 -1.85
C GLU A 160 -24.28 2.44 -1.45
N VAL A 161 -25.14 2.62 -0.46
CA VAL A 161 -26.01 1.56 0.08
C VAL A 161 -27.46 1.92 -0.18
N THR A 162 -28.17 1.03 -0.87
CA THR A 162 -29.63 1.15 -1.06
C THR A 162 -30.32 0.16 -0.14
N ALA A 163 -31.23 0.63 0.68
CA ALA A 163 -31.96 -0.20 1.64
C ALA A 163 -33.40 0.33 1.83
N PRO A 164 -34.34 -0.48 2.39
CA PRO A 164 -35.63 0.01 2.80
C PRO A 164 -35.50 1.16 3.80
N SER A 165 -36.35 2.18 3.70
CA SER A 165 -36.28 3.39 4.53
C SER A 165 -36.32 3.07 6.05
N ASP A 166 -37.04 2.03 6.45
CA ASP A 166 -37.12 1.57 7.84
C ASP A 166 -35.75 1.08 8.38
N ASN A 167 -34.86 0.65 7.52
CA ASN A 167 -33.53 0.17 7.89
C ASN A 167 -32.43 1.24 7.80
N ALA A 168 -32.77 2.50 7.45
CA ALA A 168 -31.77 3.56 7.27
C ALA A 168 -30.89 3.77 8.52
N GLY A 169 -31.51 3.75 9.72
CA GLY A 169 -30.80 3.91 10.99
C GLY A 169 -29.78 2.81 11.25
N ASP A 170 -30.17 1.54 10.98
CA ASP A 170 -29.30 0.38 11.17
C ASP A 170 -28.12 0.43 10.20
N VAL A 171 -28.36 0.77 8.93
CA VAL A 171 -27.32 0.93 7.89
C VAL A 171 -26.31 2.02 8.28
N ILE A 172 -26.79 3.19 8.72
CA ILE A 172 -25.92 4.28 9.16
C ILE A 172 -25.12 3.88 10.39
N GLY A 173 -25.76 3.20 11.36
CA GLY A 173 -25.10 2.72 12.57
C GLY A 173 -23.99 1.70 12.26
N ASP A 174 -24.25 0.73 11.38
CA ASP A 174 -23.24 -0.27 10.98
C ASP A 174 -22.08 0.36 10.19
N LEU A 175 -22.36 1.29 9.24
CA LEU A 175 -21.32 2.00 8.52
C LEU A 175 -20.43 2.83 9.45
N ASN A 176 -21.00 3.53 10.44
CA ASN A 176 -20.24 4.26 11.45
C ASN A 176 -19.38 3.31 12.30
N GLY A 177 -19.90 2.15 12.67
CA GLY A 177 -19.15 1.09 13.38
C GLY A 177 -17.95 0.57 12.58
N ARG A 178 -18.00 0.65 11.24
CA ARG A 178 -16.94 0.29 10.29
C ARG A 178 -16.01 1.45 9.93
N ARG A 179 -15.88 2.44 10.77
CA ARG A 179 -15.09 3.66 10.51
C ARG A 179 -15.57 4.43 9.27
N GLY A 180 -16.82 4.17 8.86
CA GLY A 180 -17.44 4.87 7.75
C GLY A 180 -17.81 6.30 8.12
N ARG A 181 -17.65 7.20 7.18
CA ARG A 181 -18.08 8.60 7.27
C ARG A 181 -19.24 8.82 6.33
N ILE A 182 -20.43 9.08 6.86
CA ILE A 182 -21.61 9.35 6.06
C ILE A 182 -21.42 10.67 5.31
N VAL A 183 -21.62 10.66 3.99
CA VAL A 183 -21.48 11.82 3.12
C VAL A 183 -22.84 12.38 2.73
N GLY A 184 -23.86 11.53 2.61
CA GLY A 184 -25.20 11.94 2.26
C GLY A 184 -26.21 10.81 2.41
N MET A 185 -27.48 11.20 2.42
CA MET A 185 -28.62 10.26 2.44
C MET A 185 -29.74 10.86 1.58
N GLU A 186 -30.24 10.08 0.65
CA GLU A 186 -31.30 10.49 -0.26
C GLU A 186 -32.46 9.49 -0.19
N PRO A 187 -33.63 9.91 0.29
CA PRO A 187 -34.82 9.07 0.27
C PRO A 187 -35.41 8.99 -1.15
N GLU A 188 -35.73 7.78 -1.60
CA GLU A 188 -36.33 7.48 -2.90
C GLU A 188 -37.59 6.62 -2.72
N GLY A 189 -38.68 7.23 -2.25
CA GLY A 189 -39.93 6.53 -1.92
C GLY A 189 -39.78 5.61 -0.73
N GLU A 190 -39.95 4.28 -0.91
CA GLU A 190 -39.82 3.27 0.16
C GLU A 190 -38.38 2.83 0.43
N VAL A 191 -37.42 3.30 -0.38
CA VAL A 191 -36.00 3.00 -0.22
C VAL A 191 -35.22 4.26 0.10
N VAL A 192 -34.02 4.08 0.65
CA VAL A 192 -33.08 5.15 0.92
C VAL A 192 -31.72 4.79 0.32
N SER A 193 -31.09 5.74 -0.33
CA SER A 193 -29.67 5.66 -0.73
C SER A 193 -28.82 6.37 0.31
N VAL A 194 -27.89 5.64 0.94
CA VAL A 194 -26.91 6.16 1.92
C VAL A 194 -25.53 6.15 1.27
N ARG A 195 -24.90 7.33 1.16
CA ARG A 195 -23.55 7.47 0.65
C ARG A 195 -22.56 7.68 1.81
N ALA A 196 -21.48 6.91 1.80
CA ALA A 196 -20.45 6.98 2.82
C ALA A 196 -19.06 6.80 2.22
N GLN A 197 -18.05 7.18 2.98
CA GLN A 197 -16.67 6.79 2.74
C GLN A 197 -16.22 5.84 3.84
N ALA A 198 -15.71 4.66 3.48
CA ALA A 198 -15.29 3.66 4.44
C ALA A 198 -14.01 2.96 3.98
N PRO A 199 -13.11 2.55 4.91
CA PRO A 199 -11.92 1.78 4.57
C PRO A 199 -12.29 0.44 3.94
N MET A 200 -11.60 0.06 2.87
CA MET A 200 -11.86 -1.21 2.16
C MET A 200 -11.80 -2.42 3.09
N ALA A 201 -10.89 -2.41 4.07
CA ALA A 201 -10.73 -3.50 5.02
C ALA A 201 -12.01 -3.79 5.84
N GLU A 202 -12.77 -2.76 6.18
CA GLU A 202 -14.02 -2.88 6.96
C GLU A 202 -15.20 -3.35 6.11
N MET A 203 -15.07 -3.23 4.79
CA MET A 203 -16.16 -3.54 3.84
C MET A 203 -16.14 -4.99 3.33
N LEU A 204 -15.07 -5.77 3.61
CA LEU A 204 -14.93 -7.14 3.10
C LEU A 204 -16.06 -8.08 3.53
N THR A 205 -16.67 -7.84 4.69
CA THR A 205 -17.76 -8.64 5.25
C THR A 205 -19.10 -7.90 5.26
N TYR A 206 -19.17 -6.72 4.65
CA TYR A 206 -20.34 -5.85 4.72
C TYR A 206 -21.60 -6.46 4.11
N GLU A 207 -21.48 -7.21 3.01
CA GLU A 207 -22.62 -7.87 2.35
C GLU A 207 -23.44 -8.71 3.32
N SER A 208 -22.79 -9.52 4.14
CA SER A 208 -23.46 -10.39 5.11
C SER A 208 -24.25 -9.59 6.16
N SER A 209 -23.66 -8.49 6.67
CA SER A 209 -24.32 -7.60 7.63
C SER A 209 -25.50 -6.88 7.00
N LEU A 210 -25.32 -6.32 5.80
CA LEU A 210 -26.39 -5.63 5.08
C LEU A 210 -27.56 -6.55 4.79
N ARG A 211 -27.31 -7.78 4.34
CA ARG A 211 -28.33 -8.79 4.10
C ARG A 211 -29.11 -9.12 5.38
N SER A 212 -28.42 -9.28 6.50
CA SER A 212 -29.06 -9.55 7.80
C SER A 212 -29.95 -8.41 8.25
N MET A 213 -29.45 -7.16 8.18
CA MET A 213 -30.18 -5.96 8.61
C MET A 213 -31.44 -5.68 7.77
N THR A 214 -31.37 -5.98 6.45
CA THR A 214 -32.44 -5.60 5.51
C THR A 214 -33.32 -6.78 5.09
N GLY A 215 -33.12 -7.96 5.67
CA GLY A 215 -33.82 -9.18 5.24
C GLY A 215 -33.54 -9.52 3.76
N GLY A 216 -32.33 -9.22 3.27
CA GLY A 216 -31.93 -9.46 1.89
C GLY A 216 -32.41 -8.41 0.86
N ARG A 217 -33.06 -7.34 1.30
CA ARG A 217 -33.61 -6.28 0.42
C ARG A 217 -32.62 -5.13 0.18
N GLY A 218 -31.46 -5.11 0.86
CA GLY A 218 -30.43 -4.11 0.66
C GLY A 218 -29.41 -4.54 -0.39
N GLY A 219 -28.86 -3.54 -1.09
CA GLY A 219 -27.73 -3.67 -2.00
C GLY A 219 -26.68 -2.59 -1.75
N TYR A 220 -25.46 -2.83 -2.17
CA TYR A 220 -24.43 -1.79 -2.10
C TYR A 220 -23.47 -1.88 -3.29
N SER A 221 -22.89 -0.75 -3.62
CA SER A 221 -21.75 -0.64 -4.53
C SER A 221 -20.60 0.10 -3.84
N MET A 222 -19.38 -0.15 -4.29
CA MET A 222 -18.23 0.59 -3.78
C MET A 222 -17.22 0.84 -4.89
N GLU A 223 -16.64 2.06 -4.86
CA GLU A 223 -15.62 2.50 -5.79
C GLU A 223 -14.44 3.08 -5.01
N PHE A 224 -13.22 2.92 -5.54
CA PHE A 224 -12.04 3.52 -4.92
C PHE A 224 -12.15 5.05 -4.91
N SER A 225 -11.89 5.66 -3.75
CA SER A 225 -11.84 7.10 -3.58
C SER A 225 -10.40 7.59 -3.48
N HIS A 226 -9.73 7.31 -2.40
CA HIS A 226 -8.38 7.79 -2.10
C HIS A 226 -7.69 6.91 -1.06
N TYR A 227 -6.45 7.26 -0.72
CA TYR A 227 -5.72 6.65 0.37
C TYR A 227 -5.70 7.56 1.60
N GLU A 228 -5.99 7.00 2.77
CA GLU A 228 -5.86 7.67 4.08
C GLU A 228 -4.88 6.93 4.99
N GLU A 229 -4.37 7.61 6.00
CA GLU A 229 -3.51 7.01 7.01
C GLU A 229 -4.26 6.01 7.87
N VAL A 230 -3.70 4.83 8.05
CA VAL A 230 -4.22 3.83 8.97
C VAL A 230 -4.02 4.31 10.41
N PRO A 231 -5.04 4.25 11.28
CA PRO A 231 -4.88 4.54 12.71
C PRO A 231 -3.76 3.72 13.35
N ALA A 232 -2.94 4.33 14.21
CA ALA A 232 -1.70 3.74 14.73
C ALA A 232 -1.92 2.34 15.37
N HIS A 233 -2.97 2.17 16.15
CA HIS A 233 -3.29 0.90 16.80
C HIS A 233 -3.66 -0.24 15.83
N LEU A 234 -4.14 0.08 14.62
CA LEU A 234 -4.39 -0.88 13.54
C LEU A 234 -3.12 -1.10 12.71
N ALA A 235 -2.36 -0.05 12.46
CA ALA A 235 -1.12 -0.13 11.70
C ALA A 235 -0.13 -1.12 12.34
N GLU A 236 0.02 -1.09 13.67
CA GLU A 236 0.88 -2.03 14.39
C GLU A 236 0.49 -3.49 14.13
N LYS A 237 -0.80 -3.80 14.15
CA LYS A 237 -1.32 -5.16 13.88
C LYS A 237 -1.05 -5.59 12.44
N ILE A 238 -1.27 -4.68 11.48
CA ILE A 238 -1.05 -4.94 10.04
C ILE A 238 0.44 -5.18 9.78
N VAL A 239 1.32 -4.36 10.35
CA VAL A 239 2.77 -4.50 10.22
C VAL A 239 3.25 -5.82 10.80
N ALA A 240 2.76 -6.19 12.01
CA ALA A 240 3.11 -7.46 12.64
C ALA A 240 2.66 -8.66 11.79
N ALA A 241 1.44 -8.63 11.27
CA ALA A 241 0.91 -9.69 10.39
C ALA A 241 1.72 -9.80 9.09
N ALA A 242 2.04 -8.68 8.44
CA ALA A 242 2.82 -8.66 7.21
C ALA A 242 4.25 -9.20 7.40
N LYS A 243 4.90 -8.89 8.53
CA LYS A 243 6.21 -9.44 8.89
C LYS A 243 6.15 -10.96 9.10
N ALA A 244 5.15 -11.44 9.84
CA ALA A 244 4.97 -12.87 10.09
C ALA A 244 4.67 -13.66 8.78
N GLU A 245 3.95 -13.07 7.81
CA GLU A 245 3.75 -13.68 6.49
C GLU A 245 5.05 -13.79 5.69
N LYS A 246 5.90 -12.74 5.74
CA LYS A 246 7.21 -12.77 5.08
C LYS A 246 8.14 -13.83 5.65
N GLU A 247 8.16 -13.99 6.98
CA GLU A 247 8.98 -15.01 7.66
C GLU A 247 8.55 -16.44 7.29
N LYS A 248 7.25 -16.68 7.08
CA LYS A 248 6.72 -17.98 6.66
C LYS A 248 6.96 -18.31 5.18
N ALA A 249 7.25 -17.31 4.35
CA ALA A 249 7.48 -17.46 2.91
C ALA A 249 8.97 -17.69 2.57
N HIS A 250 9.87 -17.61 3.54
CA HIS A 250 11.31 -17.91 3.48
C HIS A 250 11.62 -19.22 4.21
#